data_880ca35c08cc5940a592584edf8cd236
#
_entry.id   880ca35c08cc5940a592584edf8cd236
#
_cell.length_a   1.000
_cell.length_b   1.000
_cell.length_c   1.000
_cell.angle_alpha   90.00
_cell.angle_beta   90.00
_cell.angle_gamma   90.00
#
_symmetry.space_group_name_H-M   'P 1'
#
loop_
_entity.id
_entity.type
_entity.pdbx_description
1 polymer ?
#
loop_
_entity_poly.entity_id
_entity_poly.type
_entity_poly.pdbx_seq_one_letter_code
_entity_poly.pdbx_strand_id
1 'polypeptide(L)'
;PQGIDPHIVTGVPEHHILISLCEGLTIPNLNSGENLPGAAESWTVSDDGKEYIFSLNKNAKWSNGDPVTASDFVWSWMRILTASLGSQYPDMLYYLEGAEEYHTGVTSNFDEVGVKAIDTFTLKVNLKNPTPFFIGMLSHYSTWPVHKNSVLKHGAIDDRNGQWTRPGNFVCNGPFQLKSWELNNKIVVEKNPNYWDYEKVSLNEMHFYPVSNVMTEDRMFR
;
A
#
# COMPACT_ATOMS: atom_id res chain seq x y z
N PRO A 1 -3.93 -13.97 10.48
CA PRO A 1 -4.34 -13.49 9.15
C PRO A 1 -4.31 -14.61 8.12
N GLN A 2 -5.20 -14.51 7.10
CA GLN A 2 -5.25 -15.47 5.99
C GLN A 2 -4.33 -15.05 4.83
N GLY A 3 -4.04 -13.77 4.74
CA GLY A 3 -3.18 -13.16 3.74
C GLY A 3 -2.67 -11.80 4.19
N ILE A 4 -1.76 -11.21 3.44
CA ILE A 4 -1.24 -9.85 3.61
C ILE A 4 -1.17 -9.11 2.27
N ASP A 5 -2.04 -9.45 1.31
CA ASP A 5 -2.21 -8.66 0.09
C ASP A 5 -3.05 -7.41 0.43
N PRO A 6 -2.48 -6.19 0.37
CA PRO A 6 -3.16 -4.96 0.80
C PRO A 6 -4.41 -4.65 -0.04
N HIS A 7 -4.51 -5.18 -1.26
CA HIS A 7 -5.65 -4.96 -2.13
C HIS A 7 -6.82 -5.94 -1.91
N ILE A 8 -6.63 -6.98 -1.07
CA ILE A 8 -7.62 -8.05 -0.85
C ILE A 8 -8.08 -8.13 0.61
N VAL A 9 -7.16 -7.93 1.57
CA VAL A 9 -7.45 -8.12 3.00
C VAL A 9 -8.34 -7.02 3.56
N THR A 10 -9.09 -7.34 4.64
CA THR A 10 -10.04 -6.40 5.27
C THR A 10 -9.94 -6.37 6.80
N GLY A 11 -9.05 -7.19 7.36
CA GLY A 11 -8.98 -7.39 8.81
C GLY A 11 -8.04 -6.41 9.54
N VAL A 12 -8.35 -6.10 10.79
CA VAL A 12 -7.48 -5.31 11.68
C VAL A 12 -6.13 -5.98 11.93
N PRO A 13 -6.05 -7.32 12.13
CA PRO A 13 -4.74 -7.99 12.27
C PRO A 13 -3.85 -7.84 11.04
N GLU A 14 -4.43 -7.91 9.84
CA GLU A 14 -3.73 -7.70 8.59
C GLU A 14 -3.21 -6.26 8.47
N HIS A 15 -4.05 -5.28 8.86
CA HIS A 15 -3.66 -3.88 8.88
C HIS A 15 -2.43 -3.64 9.76
N HIS A 16 -2.40 -4.19 10.99
CA HIS A 16 -1.24 -4.04 11.89
C HIS A 16 0.06 -4.61 11.32
N ILE A 17 -0.02 -5.66 10.52
CA ILE A 17 1.15 -6.21 9.84
C ILE A 17 1.55 -5.35 8.64
N LEU A 18 0.56 -4.93 7.84
CA LEU A 18 0.79 -4.14 6.63
C LEU A 18 1.43 -2.78 6.92
N ILE A 19 1.03 -2.08 8.00
CA ILE A 19 1.66 -0.79 8.37
C ILE A 19 3.14 -0.92 8.75
N SER A 20 3.61 -2.12 9.08
CA SER A 20 5.04 -2.37 9.30
C SER A 20 5.79 -2.67 8.00
N LEU A 21 5.11 -3.28 7.03
CA LEU A 21 5.71 -3.78 5.79
C LEU A 21 5.62 -2.81 4.62
N CYS A 22 4.57 -1.99 4.58
CA CYS A 22 4.26 -1.17 3.41
C CYS A 22 4.04 0.30 3.81
N GLU A 23 4.22 1.18 2.83
CA GLU A 23 4.03 2.62 2.98
C GLU A 23 3.29 3.17 1.75
N GLY A 24 2.31 4.06 2.00
CA GLY A 24 1.59 4.77 0.95
C GLY A 24 2.26 6.07 0.52
N LEU A 25 1.56 6.85 -0.31
CA LEU A 25 1.99 8.22 -0.65
C LEU A 25 2.13 9.07 0.62
N THR A 26 1.19 8.90 1.55
CA THR A 26 1.18 9.59 2.85
C THR A 26 1.05 8.58 3.98
N ILE A 27 1.49 8.97 5.17
CA ILE A 27 1.35 8.21 6.41
C ILE A 27 0.61 9.03 7.46
N PRO A 28 -0.22 8.41 8.32
CA PRO A 28 -0.95 9.15 9.35
C PRO A 28 -0.01 9.55 10.50
N ASN A 29 -0.10 10.79 10.95
CA ASN A 29 0.49 11.19 12.22
C ASN A 29 -0.48 10.78 13.35
N LEU A 30 -0.13 9.75 14.09
CA LEU A 30 -0.97 9.21 15.16
C LEU A 30 -1.18 10.20 16.33
N ASN A 31 -0.36 11.25 16.45
CA ASN A 31 -0.48 12.23 17.51
C ASN A 31 -1.35 13.43 17.13
N SER A 32 -1.26 13.92 15.89
CA SER A 32 -1.99 15.11 15.43
C SER A 32 -3.19 14.78 14.52
N GLY A 33 -3.24 13.58 13.96
CA GLY A 33 -4.21 13.20 12.95
C GLY A 33 -3.94 13.79 11.56
N GLU A 34 -2.86 14.55 11.40
CA GLU A 34 -2.42 15.08 10.11
C GLU A 34 -1.76 13.99 9.27
N ASN A 35 -1.71 14.21 7.96
CA ASN A 35 -0.98 13.33 7.08
C ASN A 35 0.45 13.83 6.88
N LEU A 36 1.40 12.95 7.11
CA LEU A 36 2.82 13.18 6.89
C LEU A 36 3.26 12.63 5.52
N PRO A 37 4.36 13.15 4.97
CA PRO A 37 5.04 12.53 3.85
C PRO A 37 5.36 11.05 4.12
N GLY A 38 5.14 10.20 3.12
CA GLY A 38 5.52 8.81 3.08
C GLY A 38 6.38 8.56 1.84
N ALA A 39 5.95 7.69 0.94
CA ALA A 39 6.61 7.50 -0.36
C ALA A 39 6.58 8.78 -1.22
N ALA A 40 5.62 9.70 -1.00
CA ALA A 40 5.69 11.06 -1.51
C ALA A 40 6.36 11.98 -0.49
N GLU A 41 7.38 12.74 -0.91
CA GLU A 41 8.03 13.74 -0.06
C GLU A 41 7.22 15.04 0.05
N SER A 42 6.39 15.33 -0.97
CA SER A 42 5.51 16.50 -1.01
C SER A 42 4.41 16.33 -2.05
N TRP A 43 3.41 17.21 -1.97
CA TRP A 43 2.34 17.31 -2.98
C TRP A 43 1.84 18.73 -3.09
N THR A 44 1.27 19.05 -4.27
CA THR A 44 0.55 20.30 -4.54
C THR A 44 -0.88 19.98 -4.92
N VAL A 45 -1.78 20.94 -4.68
CA VAL A 45 -3.20 20.83 -5.02
C VAL A 45 -3.57 22.05 -5.85
N SER A 46 -4.31 21.85 -6.93
CA SER A 46 -4.82 22.95 -7.75
C SER A 46 -5.85 23.82 -6.99
N ASP A 47 -6.06 25.04 -7.45
CA ASP A 47 -6.99 25.99 -6.81
C ASP A 47 -8.43 25.47 -6.76
N ASP A 48 -8.84 24.64 -7.73
CA ASP A 48 -10.15 24.00 -7.78
C ASP A 48 -10.23 22.73 -6.92
N GLY A 49 -9.13 22.32 -6.29
CA GLY A 49 -9.06 21.16 -5.40
C GLY A 49 -9.20 19.79 -6.08
N LYS A 50 -9.04 19.72 -7.41
CA LYS A 50 -9.24 18.48 -8.18
C LYS A 50 -7.97 17.84 -8.68
N GLU A 51 -6.90 18.59 -8.89
CA GLU A 51 -5.62 18.07 -9.37
C GLU A 51 -4.61 18.02 -8.23
N TYR A 52 -3.98 16.85 -8.06
CA TYR A 52 -2.89 16.62 -7.13
C TYR A 52 -1.64 16.21 -7.90
N ILE A 53 -0.52 16.83 -7.59
CA ILE A 53 0.81 16.44 -8.09
C ILE A 53 1.65 16.00 -6.91
N PHE A 54 2.01 14.72 -6.86
CA PHE A 54 2.87 14.15 -5.84
C PHE A 54 4.30 14.05 -6.35
N SER A 55 5.24 14.61 -5.60
CA SER A 55 6.68 14.40 -5.80
C SER A 55 7.11 13.22 -4.94
N LEU A 56 7.53 12.12 -5.55
CA LEU A 56 7.97 10.93 -4.83
C LEU A 56 9.39 11.11 -4.29
N ASN A 57 9.65 10.51 -3.14
CA ASN A 57 10.97 10.48 -2.54
C ASN A 57 11.90 9.60 -3.39
N LYS A 58 12.91 10.21 -4.01
CA LYS A 58 13.88 9.55 -4.87
C LYS A 58 14.74 8.51 -4.16
N ASN A 59 14.77 8.54 -2.82
CA ASN A 59 15.46 7.55 -2.00
C ASN A 59 14.55 6.38 -1.60
N ALA A 60 13.23 6.49 -1.85
CA ALA A 60 12.29 5.41 -1.56
C ALA A 60 12.59 4.18 -2.43
N LYS A 61 12.76 3.03 -1.76
CA LYS A 61 13.10 1.77 -2.40
C LYS A 61 12.21 0.64 -1.89
N TRP A 62 11.99 -0.30 -2.76
CA TRP A 62 11.49 -1.60 -2.40
C TRP A 62 12.54 -2.40 -1.62
N SER A 63 12.13 -3.39 -0.84
CA SER A 63 13.03 -4.22 -0.03
C SER A 63 14.04 -5.03 -0.84
N ASN A 64 13.82 -5.20 -2.15
CA ASN A 64 14.76 -5.80 -3.09
C ASN A 64 15.77 -4.79 -3.69
N GLY A 65 15.65 -3.50 -3.34
CA GLY A 65 16.52 -2.41 -3.78
C GLY A 65 16.05 -1.65 -5.03
N ASP A 66 14.98 -2.11 -5.71
CA ASP A 66 14.38 -1.36 -6.82
C ASP A 66 13.85 0.00 -6.34
N PRO A 67 13.87 1.07 -7.15
CA PRO A 67 13.24 2.34 -6.78
C PRO A 67 11.72 2.22 -6.70
N VAL A 68 11.09 2.94 -5.78
CA VAL A 68 9.65 3.16 -5.79
C VAL A 68 9.33 4.29 -6.76
N THR A 69 8.47 4.04 -7.72
CA THR A 69 8.19 4.95 -8.83
C THR A 69 6.72 5.33 -8.94
N ALA A 70 6.42 6.41 -9.66
CA ALA A 70 5.05 6.80 -9.97
C ALA A 70 4.28 5.69 -10.72
N SER A 71 4.98 4.94 -11.58
CA SER A 71 4.38 3.81 -12.30
C SER A 71 3.95 2.66 -11.38
N ASP A 72 4.57 2.50 -10.21
CA ASP A 72 4.14 1.48 -9.24
C ASP A 72 2.76 1.83 -8.67
N PHE A 73 2.49 3.10 -8.38
CA PHE A 73 1.18 3.57 -7.94
C PHE A 73 0.13 3.43 -9.04
N VAL A 74 0.43 3.84 -10.27
CA VAL A 74 -0.47 3.70 -11.42
C VAL A 74 -0.88 2.24 -11.61
N TRP A 75 0.10 1.32 -11.61
CA TRP A 75 -0.17 -0.11 -11.77
C TRP A 75 -0.94 -0.69 -10.59
N SER A 76 -0.63 -0.28 -9.37
CA SER A 76 -1.29 -0.76 -8.15
C SER A 76 -2.75 -0.32 -8.09
N TRP A 77 -3.04 0.91 -8.50
CA TRP A 77 -4.41 1.41 -8.56
C TRP A 77 -5.20 0.78 -9.72
N MET A 78 -4.54 0.46 -10.84
CA MET A 78 -5.16 -0.38 -11.86
C MET A 78 -5.51 -1.76 -11.30
N ARG A 79 -4.61 -2.37 -10.52
CA ARG A 79 -4.83 -3.69 -9.93
C ARG A 79 -6.03 -3.71 -8.99
N ILE A 80 -6.13 -2.77 -8.06
CA ILE A 80 -7.27 -2.74 -7.11
C ILE A 80 -8.60 -2.45 -7.82
N LEU A 81 -8.57 -1.66 -8.90
CA LEU A 81 -9.74 -1.36 -9.72
C LEU A 81 -10.07 -2.46 -10.74
N THR A 82 -9.22 -3.49 -10.89
CA THR A 82 -9.53 -4.65 -11.73
C THR A 82 -10.62 -5.48 -11.07
N ALA A 83 -11.83 -5.49 -11.64
CA ALA A 83 -13.02 -6.11 -11.04
C ALA A 83 -12.84 -7.59 -10.69
N SER A 84 -12.11 -8.36 -11.53
CA SER A 84 -11.84 -9.79 -11.29
C SER A 84 -10.95 -10.06 -10.07
N LEU A 85 -10.19 -9.07 -9.58
CA LEU A 85 -9.46 -9.19 -8.32
C LEU A 85 -10.42 -9.34 -7.12
N GLY A 86 -11.61 -8.76 -7.19
CA GLY A 86 -12.61 -8.81 -6.12
C GLY A 86 -12.14 -8.12 -4.83
N SER A 87 -11.43 -7.01 -4.97
CA SER A 87 -11.11 -6.14 -3.84
C SER A 87 -12.37 -5.71 -3.10
N GLN A 88 -12.26 -5.48 -1.79
CA GLN A 88 -13.38 -4.98 -0.99
C GLN A 88 -13.39 -3.45 -0.88
N TYR A 89 -12.32 -2.77 -1.31
CA TYR A 89 -12.14 -1.32 -1.18
C TYR A 89 -11.80 -0.59 -2.49
N PRO A 90 -12.36 -0.98 -3.67
CA PRO A 90 -12.10 -0.25 -4.90
C PRO A 90 -12.72 1.17 -4.86
N ASP A 91 -13.79 1.33 -4.08
CA ASP A 91 -14.52 2.58 -3.84
C ASP A 91 -13.65 3.67 -3.20
N MET A 92 -12.57 3.31 -2.51
CA MET A 92 -11.57 4.27 -2.03
C MET A 92 -10.93 5.09 -3.17
N LEU A 93 -10.90 4.54 -4.38
CA LEU A 93 -10.38 5.22 -5.57
C LEU A 93 -11.47 5.78 -6.50
N TYR A 94 -12.76 5.65 -6.19
CA TYR A 94 -13.86 6.17 -7.03
C TYR A 94 -13.93 7.70 -7.08
N TYR A 95 -13.17 8.36 -6.23
CA TYR A 95 -12.98 9.82 -6.27
C TYR A 95 -12.15 10.27 -7.47
N LEU A 96 -11.33 9.39 -8.07
CA LEU A 96 -10.59 9.65 -9.28
C LEU A 96 -11.54 9.67 -10.49
N GLU A 97 -11.24 10.54 -11.45
CA GLU A 97 -11.91 10.50 -12.76
C GLU A 97 -11.81 9.10 -13.37
N GLY A 98 -12.90 8.60 -13.95
CA GLY A 98 -12.95 7.33 -14.68
C GLY A 98 -12.73 6.04 -13.85
N ALA A 99 -12.43 6.13 -12.54
CA ALA A 99 -12.08 4.95 -11.76
C ALA A 99 -13.26 4.00 -11.52
N GLU A 100 -14.43 4.52 -11.21
CA GLU A 100 -15.65 3.74 -11.04
C GLU A 100 -16.08 3.12 -12.37
N GLU A 101 -16.01 3.88 -13.45
CA GLU A 101 -16.34 3.46 -14.81
C GLU A 101 -15.43 2.29 -15.25
N TYR A 102 -14.13 2.37 -14.92
CA TYR A 102 -13.19 1.29 -15.19
C TYR A 102 -13.51 0.05 -14.34
N HIS A 103 -13.72 0.21 -13.04
CA HIS A 103 -14.01 -0.90 -12.14
C HIS A 103 -15.31 -1.63 -12.50
N THR A 104 -16.36 -0.88 -12.86
CA THR A 104 -17.68 -1.43 -13.21
C THR A 104 -17.78 -1.95 -14.65
N GLY A 105 -16.72 -1.78 -15.45
CA GLY A 105 -16.66 -2.25 -16.83
C GLY A 105 -17.39 -1.36 -17.84
N VAL A 106 -17.74 -0.13 -17.49
CA VAL A 106 -18.24 0.89 -18.42
C VAL A 106 -17.18 1.26 -19.44
N THR A 107 -15.92 1.32 -19.01
CA THR A 107 -14.75 1.41 -19.89
C THR A 107 -13.74 0.31 -19.53
N SER A 108 -13.00 -0.17 -20.52
CA SER A 108 -11.86 -1.07 -20.33
C SER A 108 -10.51 -0.35 -20.45
N ASN A 109 -10.54 0.95 -20.74
CA ASN A 109 -9.34 1.76 -20.97
C ASN A 109 -8.90 2.43 -19.67
N PHE A 110 -7.85 1.90 -19.04
CA PHE A 110 -7.30 2.49 -17.82
C PHE A 110 -6.69 3.89 -18.02
N ASP A 111 -6.32 4.27 -19.25
CA ASP A 111 -5.81 5.63 -19.54
C ASP A 111 -6.85 6.74 -19.32
N GLU A 112 -8.13 6.37 -19.19
CA GLU A 112 -9.22 7.29 -18.84
C GLU A 112 -9.31 7.53 -17.32
N VAL A 113 -8.61 6.74 -16.51
CA VAL A 113 -8.57 6.93 -15.06
C VAL A 113 -7.64 8.09 -14.72
N GLY A 114 -8.08 8.94 -13.80
CA GLY A 114 -7.40 10.15 -13.37
C GLY A 114 -6.13 9.91 -12.56
N VAL A 115 -5.27 8.98 -12.97
CA VAL A 115 -3.95 8.74 -12.37
C VAL A 115 -2.90 8.52 -13.45
N LYS A 116 -1.80 9.28 -13.41
CA LYS A 116 -0.72 9.20 -14.42
C LYS A 116 0.66 9.40 -13.81
N ALA A 117 1.62 8.59 -14.22
CA ALA A 117 3.03 8.87 -14.01
C ALA A 117 3.47 9.90 -15.06
N ILE A 118 3.80 11.12 -14.63
CA ILE A 118 4.30 12.19 -15.50
C ILE A 118 5.76 11.92 -15.85
N ASP A 119 6.51 11.49 -14.84
CA ASP A 119 7.87 10.96 -14.96
C ASP A 119 8.08 9.88 -13.88
N THR A 120 9.33 9.44 -13.69
CA THR A 120 9.66 8.37 -12.74
C THR A 120 9.21 8.68 -11.31
N PHE A 121 9.26 9.95 -10.89
CA PHE A 121 9.01 10.36 -9.49
C PHE A 121 7.90 11.40 -9.35
N THR A 122 7.13 11.64 -10.42
CA THR A 122 6.02 12.58 -10.39
C THR A 122 4.72 11.85 -10.75
N LEU A 123 3.82 11.75 -9.76
CA LEU A 123 2.49 11.17 -9.91
C LEU A 123 1.45 12.28 -9.96
N LYS A 124 0.65 12.29 -11.02
CA LYS A 124 -0.50 13.20 -11.18
C LYS A 124 -1.79 12.44 -10.89
N VAL A 125 -2.68 13.06 -10.14
CA VAL A 125 -4.02 12.53 -9.83
C VAL A 125 -5.07 13.58 -10.11
N ASN A 126 -6.11 13.23 -10.85
CA ASN A 126 -7.28 14.07 -11.13
C ASN A 126 -8.53 13.47 -10.47
N LEU A 127 -9.25 14.28 -9.72
CA LEU A 127 -10.47 13.90 -9.02
C LEU A 127 -11.71 14.38 -9.77
N LYS A 128 -12.80 13.62 -9.71
CA LYS A 128 -14.13 14.01 -10.23
C LYS A 128 -14.62 15.32 -9.59
N ASN A 129 -14.43 15.46 -8.28
CA ASN A 129 -14.85 16.61 -7.48
C ASN A 129 -13.79 16.99 -6.45
N PRO A 130 -13.77 18.24 -5.97
CA PRO A 130 -12.92 18.62 -4.85
C PRO A 130 -13.17 17.71 -3.64
N THR A 131 -12.12 17.06 -3.14
CA THR A 131 -12.22 16.07 -2.04
C THR A 131 -11.20 16.40 -0.96
N PRO A 132 -11.53 17.27 0.02
CA PRO A 132 -10.57 17.75 1.02
C PRO A 132 -9.91 16.65 1.87
N PHE A 133 -10.59 15.50 2.05
CA PHE A 133 -10.10 14.35 2.81
C PHE A 133 -9.31 13.34 1.96
N PHE A 134 -9.10 13.61 0.67
CA PHE A 134 -8.44 12.68 -0.25
C PHE A 134 -7.04 12.26 0.24
N ILE A 135 -6.24 13.21 0.72
CA ILE A 135 -4.90 12.92 1.27
C ILE A 135 -4.98 11.92 2.44
N GLY A 136 -5.99 12.05 3.32
CA GLY A 136 -6.22 11.11 4.42
C GLY A 136 -6.55 9.71 3.96
N MET A 137 -7.29 9.58 2.87
CA MET A 137 -7.63 8.27 2.29
C MET A 137 -6.40 7.52 1.79
N LEU A 138 -5.38 8.24 1.30
CA LEU A 138 -4.14 7.65 0.77
C LEU A 138 -3.25 7.00 1.86
N SER A 139 -3.56 7.20 3.13
CA SER A 139 -2.94 6.50 4.24
C SER A 139 -3.54 5.12 4.51
N HIS A 140 -4.65 4.76 3.85
CA HIS A 140 -5.25 3.43 3.97
C HIS A 140 -4.52 2.41 3.07
N TYR A 141 -4.23 1.23 3.62
CA TYR A 141 -3.42 0.19 2.95
C TYR A 141 -3.95 -0.25 1.58
N SER A 142 -5.25 -0.14 1.30
CA SER A 142 -5.82 -0.49 -0.01
C SER A 142 -5.33 0.42 -1.15
N THR A 143 -4.83 1.61 -0.84
CA THR A 143 -4.28 2.56 -1.82
C THR A 143 -2.75 2.47 -1.95
N TRP A 144 -2.11 1.61 -1.15
CA TRP A 144 -0.65 1.51 -1.16
C TRP A 144 -0.13 0.74 -2.38
N PRO A 145 1.10 1.03 -2.81
CA PRO A 145 1.67 0.35 -3.96
C PRO A 145 2.07 -1.07 -3.62
N VAL A 146 2.00 -1.95 -4.61
CA VAL A 146 2.53 -3.31 -4.57
C VAL A 146 3.56 -3.51 -5.68
N HIS A 147 4.58 -4.29 -5.41
CA HIS A 147 5.68 -4.49 -6.36
C HIS A 147 5.22 -5.35 -7.55
N LYS A 148 5.00 -4.69 -8.70
CA LYS A 148 4.44 -5.29 -9.93
C LYS A 148 5.13 -6.59 -10.32
N ASN A 149 6.47 -6.59 -10.36
CA ASN A 149 7.23 -7.74 -10.82
C ASN A 149 7.09 -8.94 -9.88
N SER A 150 6.98 -8.72 -8.55
CA SER A 150 6.74 -9.80 -7.58
C SER A 150 5.34 -10.38 -7.77
N VAL A 151 4.31 -9.55 -7.96
CA VAL A 151 2.95 -10.04 -8.22
C VAL A 151 2.92 -10.88 -9.49
N LEU A 152 3.40 -10.34 -10.62
CA LEU A 152 3.33 -11.01 -11.92
C LEU A 152 4.24 -12.24 -12.05
N LYS A 153 5.29 -12.33 -11.26
CA LYS A 153 6.13 -13.53 -11.18
C LYS A 153 5.40 -14.73 -10.58
N HIS A 154 4.40 -14.48 -9.73
CA HIS A 154 3.73 -15.50 -8.93
C HIS A 154 2.23 -15.67 -9.24
N GLY A 155 1.73 -15.00 -10.26
CA GLY A 155 0.33 -15.10 -10.70
C GLY A 155 -0.06 -13.97 -11.67
N ALA A 156 -1.31 -13.97 -12.10
CA ALA A 156 -1.89 -12.87 -12.85
C ALA A 156 -2.15 -11.65 -11.94
N ILE A 157 -2.47 -10.51 -12.54
CA ILE A 157 -2.77 -9.26 -11.81
C ILE A 157 -3.90 -9.44 -10.79
N ASP A 158 -4.85 -10.29 -11.09
CA ASP A 158 -6.07 -10.61 -10.33
C ASP A 158 -6.03 -11.96 -9.60
N ASP A 159 -4.87 -12.64 -9.59
CA ASP A 159 -4.72 -13.91 -8.87
C ASP A 159 -4.72 -13.66 -7.35
N ARG A 160 -5.80 -14.07 -6.69
CA ARG A 160 -5.98 -13.98 -5.23
C ARG A 160 -5.16 -15.00 -4.43
N ASN A 161 -4.66 -16.06 -5.09
CA ASN A 161 -3.93 -17.16 -4.48
C ASN A 161 -2.43 -17.10 -4.79
N GLY A 162 -1.99 -16.04 -5.45
CA GLY A 162 -0.59 -15.82 -5.81
C GLY A 162 0.34 -15.91 -4.60
N GLN A 163 1.49 -16.55 -4.81
CA GLN A 163 2.48 -16.78 -3.74
C GLN A 163 3.37 -15.56 -3.48
N TRP A 164 3.07 -14.42 -4.09
CA TRP A 164 3.89 -13.22 -4.00
C TRP A 164 3.95 -12.62 -2.58
N THR A 165 2.93 -12.88 -1.72
CA THR A 165 2.88 -12.41 -0.33
C THR A 165 3.55 -13.38 0.66
N ARG A 166 4.23 -14.42 0.19
CA ARG A 166 4.90 -15.39 1.06
C ARG A 166 6.33 -14.95 1.41
N PRO A 167 6.88 -15.44 2.54
CA PRO A 167 8.28 -15.20 2.89
C PRO A 167 9.21 -15.53 1.73
N GLY A 168 10.16 -14.63 1.45
CA GLY A 168 11.10 -14.74 0.32
C GLY A 168 10.56 -14.21 -1.02
N ASN A 169 9.24 -14.00 -1.16
CA ASN A 169 8.61 -13.46 -2.36
C ASN A 169 8.06 -12.05 -2.17
N PHE A 170 7.68 -11.71 -0.91
CA PHE A 170 7.05 -10.44 -0.60
C PHE A 170 8.06 -9.31 -0.64
N VAL A 171 7.94 -8.47 -1.66
CA VAL A 171 8.72 -7.24 -1.83
C VAL A 171 7.85 -6.06 -1.40
N CYS A 172 8.31 -5.31 -0.43
CA CYS A 172 7.59 -4.22 0.22
C CYS A 172 8.46 -2.97 0.31
N ASN A 173 7.84 -1.82 0.60
CA ASN A 173 8.52 -0.52 0.60
C ASN A 173 8.54 0.17 1.97
N GLY A 174 8.07 -0.51 3.02
CA GLY A 174 8.00 0.03 4.39
C GLY A 174 9.23 -0.23 5.23
N PRO A 175 9.16 0.15 6.54
CA PRO A 175 10.28 0.08 7.47
C PRO A 175 10.76 -1.33 7.81
N PHE A 176 9.92 -2.34 7.61
CA PHE A 176 10.26 -3.75 7.82
C PHE A 176 9.99 -4.57 6.57
N GLN A 177 10.61 -5.74 6.49
CA GLN A 177 10.39 -6.76 5.46
C GLN A 177 9.98 -8.08 6.10
N LEU A 178 9.21 -8.90 5.37
CA LEU A 178 8.73 -10.18 5.85
C LEU A 178 9.86 -11.20 5.94
N LYS A 179 10.18 -11.67 7.15
CA LYS A 179 11.23 -12.67 7.41
C LYS A 179 10.69 -14.09 7.39
N SER A 180 9.63 -14.34 8.17
CA SER A 180 9.00 -15.66 8.23
C SER A 180 7.51 -15.58 8.55
N TRP A 181 6.79 -16.62 8.16
CA TRP A 181 5.36 -16.79 8.47
C TRP A 181 5.08 -18.25 8.77
N GLU A 182 4.93 -18.57 10.05
CA GLU A 182 4.51 -19.86 10.55
C GLU A 182 2.99 -19.81 10.84
N LEU A 183 2.21 -20.59 10.08
CA LEU A 183 0.74 -20.60 10.22
C LEU A 183 0.34 -20.95 11.66
N ASN A 184 -0.61 -20.18 12.22
CA ASN A 184 -1.14 -20.31 13.57
C ASN A 184 -0.09 -20.20 14.70
N ASN A 185 1.13 -19.79 14.39
CA ASN A 185 2.19 -19.62 15.38
C ASN A 185 2.65 -18.16 15.44
N LYS A 186 3.38 -17.67 14.42
CA LYS A 186 3.87 -16.30 14.41
C LYS A 186 4.22 -15.81 13.00
N ILE A 187 4.17 -14.50 12.85
CA ILE A 187 4.76 -13.77 11.71
C ILE A 187 5.92 -12.96 12.26
N VAL A 188 7.06 -13.01 11.62
CA VAL A 188 8.25 -12.25 11.97
C VAL A 188 8.59 -11.30 10.83
N VAL A 189 8.76 -10.05 11.16
CA VAL A 189 9.27 -9.04 10.26
C VAL A 189 10.58 -8.47 10.80
N GLU A 190 11.53 -8.19 9.93
CA GLU A 190 12.84 -7.63 10.28
C GLU A 190 13.05 -6.28 9.61
N LYS A 191 13.88 -5.44 10.20
CA LYS A 191 14.18 -4.09 9.70
C LYS A 191 14.63 -4.15 8.24
N ASN A 192 13.98 -3.34 7.38
CA ASN A 192 14.28 -3.27 5.96
C ASN A 192 15.52 -2.38 5.72
N PRO A 193 16.66 -2.92 5.25
CA PRO A 193 17.89 -2.14 5.04
C PRO A 193 17.77 -1.13 3.89
N ASN A 194 16.78 -1.29 3.01
CA ASN A 194 16.53 -0.41 1.88
C ASN A 194 15.49 0.68 2.16
N TYR A 195 14.91 0.72 3.37
CA TYR A 195 13.93 1.74 3.72
C TYR A 195 14.57 3.12 3.75
N TRP A 196 13.95 4.10 3.09
CA TRP A 196 14.51 5.44 2.93
C TRP A 196 14.77 6.19 4.26
N ASP A 197 13.98 5.92 5.29
CA ASP A 197 14.14 6.51 6.63
C ASP A 197 14.68 5.48 7.65
N TYR A 198 15.54 4.60 7.20
CA TYR A 198 16.13 3.49 7.96
C TYR A 198 16.67 3.93 9.33
N GLU A 199 17.35 5.08 9.41
CA GLU A 199 18.00 5.54 10.64
C GLU A 199 17.00 5.84 11.78
N LYS A 200 15.75 6.19 11.44
CA LYS A 200 14.70 6.44 12.44
C LYS A 200 14.01 5.17 12.93
N VAL A 201 14.20 4.04 12.27
CA VAL A 201 13.62 2.77 12.68
C VAL A 201 14.45 2.20 13.84
N SER A 202 13.91 2.21 15.03
CA SER A 202 14.63 1.78 16.25
C SER A 202 14.60 0.28 16.50
N LEU A 203 13.54 -0.44 16.06
CA LEU A 203 13.41 -1.88 16.25
C LEU A 203 14.14 -2.63 15.13
N ASN A 204 14.77 -3.75 15.49
CA ASN A 204 15.41 -4.63 14.51
C ASN A 204 14.44 -5.70 13.99
N GLU A 205 13.46 -6.10 14.81
CA GLU A 205 12.55 -7.18 14.51
C GLU A 205 11.23 -7.00 15.28
N MET A 206 10.11 -7.41 14.68
CA MET A 206 8.81 -7.50 15.37
C MET A 206 8.18 -8.87 15.15
N HIS A 207 7.50 -9.37 16.17
CA HIS A 207 6.82 -10.66 16.15
C HIS A 207 5.33 -10.47 16.36
N PHE A 208 4.51 -10.98 15.44
CA PHE A 208 3.06 -10.98 15.53
C PHE A 208 2.55 -12.38 15.87
N TYR A 209 1.90 -12.53 17.01
CA TYR A 209 1.33 -13.79 17.47
C TYR A 209 -0.18 -13.79 17.28
N PRO A 210 -0.76 -14.74 16.52
CA PRO A 210 -2.21 -14.83 16.31
C PRO A 210 -2.89 -15.45 17.55
N VAL A 211 -3.08 -14.65 18.59
CA VAL A 211 -3.74 -15.09 19.83
C VAL A 211 -5.21 -14.69 19.77
N SER A 212 -6.12 -15.66 19.88
CA SER A 212 -7.57 -15.42 19.86
C SER A 212 -8.19 -15.29 21.27
N ASN A 213 -7.43 -15.64 22.32
CA ASN A 213 -7.89 -15.62 23.70
C ASN A 213 -7.15 -14.55 24.51
N VAL A 214 -7.87 -13.54 24.99
CA VAL A 214 -7.33 -12.41 25.76
C VAL A 214 -6.56 -12.86 27.03
N MET A 215 -7.00 -13.94 27.72
CA MET A 215 -6.30 -14.48 28.89
C MET A 215 -4.95 -15.11 28.52
N THR A 216 -4.85 -15.67 27.33
CA THR A 216 -3.59 -16.21 26.80
C THR A 216 -2.65 -15.07 26.42
N GLU A 217 -3.18 -14.02 25.78
CA GLU A 217 -2.42 -12.81 25.45
C GLU A 217 -1.79 -12.16 26.70
N ASP A 218 -2.60 -11.95 27.75
CA ASP A 218 -2.12 -11.41 29.03
C ASP A 218 -1.00 -12.26 29.65
N ARG A 219 -1.13 -13.60 29.60
CA ARG A 219 -0.08 -14.50 30.11
C ARG A 219 1.21 -14.46 29.29
N MET A 220 1.12 -14.24 27.99
CA MET A 220 2.29 -14.13 27.11
C MET A 220 3.00 -12.80 27.28
N PHE A 221 2.27 -11.74 27.70
CA PHE A 221 2.83 -10.42 27.94
C PHE A 221 3.58 -10.30 29.27
N ARG A 222 3.22 -11.10 30.28
CA ARG A 222 3.86 -11.14 31.61
C ARG A 222 5.11 -12.01 31.62
#